data_83b0f561a1e7a84bdb6ca907be45118f
#
_entry.id   83b0f561a1e7a84bdb6ca907be45118f
#
_cell.length_a   1.000
_cell.length_b   1.000
_cell.length_c   1.000
_cell.angle_alpha   90.00
_cell.angle_beta   90.00
_cell.angle_gamma   90.00
#
_symmetry.space_group_name_H-M   'P 1'
#
loop_
_entity.id
_entity.type
_entity.pdbx_description
1 polymer ?
#
loop_
_entity_poly.entity_id
_entity_poly.type
_entity_poly.pdbx_seq_one_letter_code
_entity_poly.pdbx_strand_id
1 'polypeptide(L)'
;MSNQIIHTSDTAFEKDVLKAELPVLLDFWAPWCGPCKMIAPILDDIAEEFQGKLQVVKMNIDENEQTPAQFGVRGIPTLMVFNRGQRVATKVGALSKGQLTDFLNASL
;
A
#
# COMPACT_ATOMS: atom_id res chain seq x y z
N MET A 1 1.51 13.66 9.40
CA MET A 1 0.99 13.21 8.11
C MET A 1 2.06 13.37 7.05
N SER A 2 2.29 12.35 6.26
CA SER A 2 3.35 12.38 5.25
C SER A 2 2.80 12.89 3.92
N ASN A 3 3.49 13.88 3.31
CA ASN A 3 3.18 14.34 1.95
C ASN A 3 3.68 13.35 0.90
N GLN A 4 4.33 12.27 1.33
CA GLN A 4 4.96 11.30 0.44
C GLN A 4 4.04 10.11 0.14
N ILE A 5 2.84 10.09 0.71
CA ILE A 5 1.85 9.06 0.45
C ILE A 5 0.89 9.54 -0.62
N ILE A 6 0.70 8.72 -1.65
CA ILE A 6 -0.26 9.00 -2.71
C ILE A 6 -1.57 8.30 -2.36
N HIS A 7 -2.67 9.03 -2.44
CA HIS A 7 -4.01 8.45 -2.31
C HIS A 7 -4.55 8.22 -3.72
N THR A 8 -4.60 6.94 -4.12
CA THR A 8 -4.98 6.58 -5.48
C THR A 8 -6.45 6.18 -5.57
N SER A 9 -6.90 5.88 -6.77
CA SER A 9 -8.27 5.48 -7.08
C SER A 9 -8.26 4.44 -8.19
N ASP A 10 -9.43 3.84 -8.47
CA ASP A 10 -9.57 2.91 -9.58
C ASP A 10 -9.09 3.54 -10.89
N THR A 11 -9.45 4.80 -11.12
CA THR A 11 -9.06 5.49 -12.36
C THR A 11 -7.60 5.89 -12.40
N ALA A 12 -6.97 6.14 -11.25
CA ALA A 12 -5.57 6.54 -11.18
C ALA A 12 -4.60 5.38 -10.94
N PHE A 13 -5.13 4.17 -10.72
CA PHE A 13 -4.32 3.01 -10.35
C PHE A 13 -3.20 2.72 -11.36
N GLU A 14 -3.52 2.75 -12.64
CA GLU A 14 -2.52 2.49 -13.67
C GLU A 14 -1.35 3.49 -13.57
N LYS A 15 -1.67 4.77 -13.47
CA LYS A 15 -0.66 5.82 -13.38
C LYS A 15 0.14 5.73 -12.08
N ASP A 16 -0.57 5.60 -10.96
CA ASP A 16 0.06 5.71 -9.63
C ASP A 16 0.80 4.45 -9.22
N VAL A 17 0.38 3.29 -9.70
CA VAL A 17 0.94 2.00 -9.28
C VAL A 17 1.62 1.27 -10.42
N LEU A 18 0.90 1.01 -11.51
CA LEU A 18 1.44 0.17 -12.58
C LEU A 18 2.55 0.85 -13.37
N LYS A 19 2.48 2.16 -13.56
CA LYS A 19 3.49 2.93 -14.29
C LYS A 19 4.46 3.69 -13.39
N ALA A 20 4.43 3.40 -12.09
CA ALA A 20 5.34 4.05 -11.14
C ALA A 20 6.79 3.65 -11.44
N GLU A 21 7.70 4.61 -11.33
CA GLU A 21 9.12 4.36 -11.56
C GLU A 21 9.76 3.63 -10.39
N LEU A 22 9.31 3.91 -9.17
CA LEU A 22 9.78 3.23 -7.97
C LEU A 22 8.88 2.04 -7.66
N PRO A 23 9.38 1.05 -6.90
CA PRO A 23 8.50 0.06 -6.31
C PRO A 23 7.41 0.74 -5.48
N VAL A 24 6.25 0.11 -5.40
CA VAL A 24 5.09 0.66 -4.71
C VAL A 24 4.65 -0.27 -3.59
N LEU A 25 4.41 0.30 -2.42
CA LEU A 25 3.68 -0.38 -1.34
C LEU A 25 2.25 0.15 -1.37
N LEU A 26 1.31 -0.70 -1.78
CA LEU A 26 -0.11 -0.35 -1.89
C LEU A 26 -0.85 -0.88 -0.67
N ASP A 27 -1.56 0.01 0.03
CA ASP A 27 -2.38 -0.31 1.20
C ASP A 27 -3.86 -0.15 0.85
N PHE A 28 -4.60 -1.26 0.83
CA PHE A 28 -6.06 -1.24 0.74
C PHE A 28 -6.63 -1.10 2.15
N TRP A 29 -7.40 -0.06 2.37
CA TRP A 29 -7.88 0.31 3.71
C TRP A 29 -9.29 0.87 3.66
N ALA A 30 -9.89 1.07 4.83
CA ALA A 30 -11.17 1.77 4.97
C ALA A 30 -11.17 2.60 6.26
N PRO A 31 -11.93 3.71 6.30
CA PRO A 31 -11.96 4.58 7.48
C PRO A 31 -12.48 3.91 8.75
N TRP A 32 -13.33 2.89 8.61
CA TRP A 32 -13.92 2.17 9.74
C TRP A 32 -13.06 1.03 10.27
N CYS A 33 -11.95 0.75 9.63
CA CYS A 33 -11.11 -0.41 9.92
C CYS A 33 -10.10 -0.08 11.02
N GLY A 34 -10.27 -0.68 12.20
CA GLY A 34 -9.37 -0.46 13.33
C GLY A 34 -7.92 -0.83 13.04
N PRO A 35 -7.63 -2.06 12.54
CA PRO A 35 -6.26 -2.44 12.18
C PRO A 35 -5.64 -1.53 11.13
N CYS A 36 -6.43 -1.00 10.19
CA CYS A 36 -5.93 -0.04 9.21
C CYS A 36 -5.43 1.24 9.88
N LYS A 37 -6.17 1.71 10.90
CA LYS A 37 -5.78 2.91 11.65
C LYS A 37 -4.51 2.68 12.45
N MET A 38 -4.31 1.46 12.93
CA MET A 38 -3.11 1.11 13.68
C MET A 38 -1.84 1.20 12.84
N ILE A 39 -1.91 0.83 11.56
CA ILE A 39 -0.73 0.86 10.70
C ILE A 39 -0.53 2.20 10.00
N ALA A 40 -1.50 3.11 10.04
CA ALA A 40 -1.37 4.38 9.35
C ALA A 40 -0.12 5.17 9.76
N PRO A 41 0.19 5.37 11.05
CA PRO A 41 1.43 6.06 11.43
C PRO A 41 2.68 5.26 11.06
N ILE A 42 2.60 3.94 11.03
CA ILE A 42 3.73 3.10 10.59
C ILE A 42 4.00 3.34 9.10
N LEU A 43 2.95 3.44 8.30
CA LEU A 43 3.09 3.74 6.86
C LEU A 43 3.67 5.14 6.63
N ASP A 44 3.31 6.12 7.46
CA ASP A 44 3.93 7.44 7.40
C ASP A 44 5.44 7.36 7.62
N ASP A 45 5.86 6.60 8.62
CA ASP A 45 7.28 6.39 8.91
C ASP A 45 8.00 5.69 7.75
N ILE A 46 7.37 4.65 7.19
CA ILE A 46 7.93 3.92 6.05
C ILE A 46 8.09 4.83 4.84
N ALA A 47 7.08 5.66 4.57
CA ALA A 47 7.14 6.60 3.44
C ALA A 47 8.33 7.56 3.55
N GLU A 48 8.63 8.01 4.76
CA GLU A 48 9.78 8.88 5.00
C GLU A 48 11.11 8.14 4.90
N GLU A 49 11.20 6.97 5.54
CA GLU A 49 12.45 6.19 5.59
C GLU A 49 12.84 5.64 4.23
N PHE A 50 11.86 5.29 3.41
CA PHE A 50 12.11 4.71 2.08
C PHE A 50 11.99 5.75 0.96
N GLN A 51 12.01 7.03 1.28
CA GLN A 51 11.90 8.08 0.27
C GLN A 51 12.98 7.91 -0.79
N GLY A 52 12.56 7.95 -2.06
CA GLY A 52 13.46 7.72 -3.19
C GLY A 52 13.69 6.26 -3.54
N LYS A 53 13.23 5.32 -2.70
CA LYS A 53 13.38 3.88 -2.92
C LYS A 53 12.06 3.16 -3.07
N LEU A 54 11.00 3.69 -2.47
CA LEU A 54 9.68 3.08 -2.44
C LEU A 54 8.64 4.19 -2.40
N GLN A 55 7.56 4.02 -3.13
CA GLN A 55 6.41 4.91 -3.06
C GLN A 55 5.29 4.23 -2.28
N VAL A 56 4.83 4.84 -1.20
CA VAL A 56 3.66 4.35 -0.46
C VAL A 56 2.40 4.93 -1.10
N VAL A 57 1.44 4.06 -1.40
CA VAL A 57 0.17 4.41 -2.05
C VAL A 57 -0.95 3.79 -1.25
N LYS A 58 -2.04 4.53 -1.03
CA LYS A 58 -3.21 4.07 -0.29
C LYS A 58 -4.45 4.12 -1.16
N MET A 59 -5.31 3.11 -1.03
CA MET A 59 -6.60 3.08 -1.72
C MET A 59 -7.72 2.78 -0.73
N ASN A 60 -8.67 3.69 -0.61
CA ASN A 60 -9.85 3.52 0.21
C ASN A 60 -10.85 2.64 -0.51
N ILE A 61 -11.12 1.43 0.01
CA ILE A 61 -12.00 0.48 -0.66
C ILE A 61 -13.47 0.88 -0.62
N ASP A 62 -13.86 1.78 0.27
CA ASP A 62 -15.24 2.30 0.28
C ASP A 62 -15.56 3.12 -0.95
N GLU A 63 -14.54 3.75 -1.54
CA GLU A 63 -14.69 4.62 -2.71
C GLU A 63 -14.21 3.97 -4.00
N ASN A 64 -13.62 2.79 -3.93
CA ASN A 64 -13.00 2.12 -5.08
C ASN A 64 -13.25 0.63 -5.01
N GLU A 65 -14.11 0.10 -5.89
CA GLU A 65 -14.50 -1.30 -5.88
C GLU A 65 -13.75 -2.16 -6.89
N GLN A 66 -13.31 -1.57 -8.00
CA GLN A 66 -12.76 -2.33 -9.12
C GLN A 66 -11.39 -2.94 -8.81
N THR A 67 -10.48 -2.13 -8.31
CA THR A 67 -9.11 -2.59 -8.04
C THR A 67 -9.07 -3.65 -6.94
N PRO A 68 -9.74 -3.46 -5.78
CA PRO A 68 -9.78 -4.52 -4.77
C PRO A 68 -10.34 -5.84 -5.31
N ALA A 69 -11.40 -5.78 -6.12
CA ALA A 69 -11.99 -6.98 -6.71
C ALA A 69 -11.02 -7.65 -7.68
N GLN A 70 -10.32 -6.86 -8.49
CA GLN A 70 -9.36 -7.37 -9.46
C GLN A 70 -8.25 -8.18 -8.79
N PHE A 71 -7.80 -7.76 -7.63
CA PHE A 71 -6.71 -8.42 -6.91
C PHE A 71 -7.18 -9.35 -5.81
N GLY A 72 -8.48 -9.61 -5.71
CA GLY A 72 -9.02 -10.56 -4.76
C GLY A 72 -8.92 -10.13 -3.30
N VAL A 73 -8.96 -8.84 -3.03
CA VAL A 73 -8.87 -8.31 -1.67
C VAL A 73 -10.16 -8.66 -0.92
N ARG A 74 -10.03 -9.41 0.18
CA ARG A 74 -11.17 -9.83 1.01
C ARG A 74 -11.10 -9.32 2.43
N GLY A 75 -9.90 -9.03 2.91
CA GLY A 75 -9.68 -8.51 4.24
C GLY A 75 -8.84 -7.26 4.17
N ILE A 76 -8.99 -6.37 5.14
CA ILE A 76 -8.19 -5.15 5.22
C ILE A 76 -7.60 -5.01 6.62
N PRO A 77 -6.40 -4.40 6.72
CA PRO A 77 -5.62 -3.90 5.60
C PRO A 77 -5.03 -5.05 4.77
N THR A 78 -4.90 -4.84 3.47
CA THR A 78 -4.13 -5.70 2.59
C THR A 78 -3.01 -4.86 2.00
N LEU A 79 -1.78 -5.33 2.15
CA LEU A 79 -0.59 -4.66 1.66
C LEU A 79 -0.03 -5.44 0.48
N MET A 80 0.23 -4.76 -0.63
CA MET A 80 0.81 -5.38 -1.81
C MET A 80 2.03 -4.58 -2.25
N VAL A 81 3.08 -5.27 -2.65
CA VAL A 81 4.25 -4.64 -3.25
C VAL A 81 4.18 -4.85 -4.74
N PHE A 82 4.29 -3.76 -5.48
CA PHE A 82 4.38 -3.77 -6.94
C PHE A 82 5.76 -3.28 -7.36
N ASN A 83 6.32 -3.92 -8.38
CA ASN A 83 7.58 -3.50 -8.97
C ASN A 83 7.43 -3.56 -10.48
N ARG A 84 7.56 -2.40 -11.11
CA ARG A 84 7.45 -2.25 -12.57
C ARG A 84 6.14 -2.84 -13.10
N GLY A 85 5.03 -2.52 -12.40
CA GLY A 85 3.71 -2.94 -12.81
C GLY A 85 3.33 -4.37 -12.43
N GLN A 86 4.19 -5.08 -11.70
CA GLN A 86 3.95 -6.47 -11.30
C GLN A 86 3.79 -6.57 -9.79
N ARG A 87 2.75 -7.25 -9.34
CA ARG A 87 2.59 -7.55 -7.93
C ARG A 87 3.57 -8.65 -7.55
N VAL A 88 4.49 -8.32 -6.64
CA VAL A 88 5.55 -9.26 -6.23
C VAL A 88 5.34 -9.85 -4.85
N ALA A 89 4.50 -9.24 -4.02
CA ALA A 89 4.22 -9.73 -2.67
C ALA A 89 2.89 -9.22 -2.16
N THR A 90 2.28 -9.97 -1.24
CA THR A 90 1.00 -9.62 -0.60
C THR A 90 1.06 -10.02 0.88
N LYS A 91 0.53 -9.14 1.73
CA LYS A 91 0.40 -9.41 3.15
C LYS A 91 -0.94 -8.89 3.64
N VAL A 92 -1.72 -9.72 4.34
CA VAL A 92 -3.02 -9.35 4.89
C VAL A 92 -2.88 -9.15 6.39
N GLY A 93 -3.49 -8.08 6.91
CA GLY A 93 -3.51 -7.79 8.33
C GLY A 93 -2.49 -6.75 8.74
N ALA A 94 -2.65 -6.24 9.96
CA ALA A 94 -1.75 -5.24 10.51
C ALA A 94 -0.41 -5.86 10.88
N LEU A 95 0.66 -5.12 10.65
CA LEU A 95 2.03 -5.51 10.95
C LEU A 95 2.66 -4.47 11.86
N SER A 96 3.60 -4.89 12.69
CA SER A 96 4.49 -3.96 13.38
C SER A 96 5.42 -3.31 12.34
N LYS A 97 6.05 -2.20 12.72
CA LYS A 97 7.02 -1.54 11.84
C LYS A 97 8.17 -2.48 11.46
N GLY A 98 8.68 -3.25 12.42
CA GLY A 98 9.74 -4.22 12.15
C GLY A 98 9.33 -5.30 11.17
N GLN A 99 8.12 -5.84 11.36
CA GLN A 99 7.58 -6.86 10.44
C GLN A 99 7.39 -6.28 9.04
N LEU A 100 6.89 -5.06 8.94
CA LEU A 100 6.69 -4.41 7.64
C LEU A 100 8.03 -4.12 6.96
N THR A 101 9.01 -3.67 7.70
CA THR A 101 10.36 -3.44 7.18
C THR A 101 10.96 -4.74 6.64
N ASP A 102 10.82 -5.84 7.38
CA ASP A 102 11.29 -7.16 6.94
C ASP A 102 10.58 -7.60 5.66
N PHE A 103 9.26 -7.42 5.62
CA PHE A 103 8.46 -7.75 4.45
C PHE A 103 8.93 -6.97 3.21
N LEU A 104 9.18 -5.69 3.37
CA LEU A 104 9.66 -4.85 2.27
C LEU A 104 11.05 -5.24 1.82
N ASN A 105 11.96 -5.50 2.75
CA ASN A 105 13.33 -5.90 2.41
C ASN A 105 13.36 -7.24 1.68
N ALA A 106 12.42 -8.13 2.00
CA ALA A 106 12.32 -9.42 1.30
C ALA A 106 11.68 -9.28 -0.08
N SER A 107 10.93 -8.22 -0.32
CA SER A 107 10.13 -8.03 -1.54
C SER A 107 10.81 -7.12 -2.57
N LEU A 108 11.75 -6.32 -2.14
CA LEU A 108 12.40 -5.32 -3.00
C LEU A 108 13.70 -5.79 -3.61
#